data_36edcb2b5e6f89568cd7465f2fceb9be
#
_entry.id   36edcb2b5e6f89568cd7465f2fceb9be
#
_cell.length_a   1.000
_cell.length_b   1.000
_cell.length_c   1.000
_cell.angle_alpha   90.00
_cell.angle_beta   90.00
_cell.angle_gamma   90.00
#
_symmetry.space_group_name_H-M   'P 1'
#
loop_
_entity.id
_entity.type
_entity.pdbx_description
1 polymer ?
#
loop_
_entity_poly.entity_id
_entity_poly.type
_entity_poly.pdbx_seq_one_letter_code
_entity_poly.pdbx_strand_id
1 'polypeptide(L)'
;MAREITAYLRDIIDACDSIASILTEISIDTYVEMREKRSAVEREFILIGEAVSMLARFWPERCKRLSDGRKAIGFRNILTHNYASVDHETVYETALQDVPNLGENA
;
A
#
# COMPACT_ATOMS: atom_id res chain seq x y z
N MET A 1 -7.78 -22.17 -0.94
CA MET A 1 -7.83 -22.08 -2.41
C MET A 1 -7.33 -20.72 -2.85
N ALA A 2 -6.44 -20.71 -3.84
CA ALA A 2 -5.92 -19.43 -4.34
C ALA A 2 -7.00 -18.68 -5.10
N ARG A 3 -7.06 -17.38 -4.87
CA ARG A 3 -7.95 -16.49 -5.62
C ARG A 3 -7.39 -16.30 -7.04
N GLU A 4 -8.23 -15.82 -7.94
CA GLU A 4 -7.78 -15.44 -9.28
C GLU A 4 -6.78 -14.30 -9.20
N ILE A 5 -5.81 -14.28 -10.11
CA ILE A 5 -4.81 -13.21 -10.15
C ILE A 5 -5.46 -11.83 -10.27
N THR A 6 -6.54 -11.74 -11.05
CA THR A 6 -7.25 -10.47 -11.25
C THR A 6 -7.83 -9.93 -9.94
N ALA A 7 -8.22 -10.80 -9.01
CA ALA A 7 -8.75 -10.36 -7.72
C ALA A 7 -7.66 -9.68 -6.89
N TYR A 8 -6.44 -10.20 -6.89
CA TYR A 8 -5.34 -9.57 -6.17
C TYR A 8 -4.94 -8.23 -6.81
N LEU A 9 -4.90 -8.17 -8.14
CA LEU A 9 -4.61 -6.91 -8.83
C LEU A 9 -5.70 -5.88 -8.57
N ARG A 10 -6.95 -6.29 -8.51
CA ARG A 10 -8.06 -5.39 -8.17
C ARG A 10 -7.93 -4.88 -6.75
N ASP A 11 -7.54 -5.72 -5.80
CA ASP A 11 -7.32 -5.29 -4.42
C ASP A 11 -6.26 -4.19 -4.35
N ILE A 12 -5.18 -4.33 -5.13
CA ILE A 12 -4.12 -3.32 -5.16
C ILE A 12 -4.65 -2.01 -5.72
N ILE A 13 -5.38 -2.07 -6.84
CA ILE A 13 -5.95 -0.87 -7.47
C ILE A 13 -6.91 -0.17 -6.52
N ASP A 14 -7.82 -0.93 -5.92
CA ASP A 14 -8.82 -0.37 -5.01
C ASP A 14 -8.17 0.27 -3.78
N ALA A 15 -7.14 -0.37 -3.24
CA ALA A 15 -6.41 0.19 -2.10
C ALA A 15 -5.67 1.46 -2.48
N CYS A 16 -5.03 1.50 -3.65
CA CYS A 16 -4.36 2.70 -4.14
C CYS A 16 -5.34 3.85 -4.33
N ASP A 17 -6.51 3.57 -4.92
CA ASP A 17 -7.55 4.57 -5.11
C ASP A 17 -8.08 5.07 -3.75
N SER A 18 -8.22 4.17 -2.80
CA SER A 18 -8.67 4.51 -1.45
C SER A 18 -7.68 5.45 -0.75
N ILE A 19 -6.38 5.14 -0.85
CA ILE A 19 -5.34 6.01 -0.28
C ILE A 19 -5.41 7.40 -0.90
N ALA A 20 -5.51 7.48 -2.21
CA ALA A 20 -5.60 8.78 -2.90
C ALA A 20 -6.82 9.56 -2.41
N SER A 21 -7.95 8.91 -2.25
CA SER A 21 -9.18 9.52 -1.77
C SER A 21 -9.04 10.01 -0.33
N ILE A 22 -8.48 9.19 0.56
CA ILE A 22 -8.29 9.55 1.96
C ILE A 22 -7.41 10.79 2.10
N LEU A 23 -6.38 10.92 1.25
CA LEU A 23 -5.41 12.01 1.35
C LEU A 23 -5.77 13.25 0.53
N THR A 24 -6.93 13.26 -0.14
CA THR A 24 -7.36 14.42 -0.92
C THR A 24 -7.42 15.65 -0.04
N GLU A 25 -6.68 16.71 -0.45
CA GLU A 25 -6.64 17.99 0.25
C GLU A 25 -6.12 17.91 1.70
N ILE A 26 -5.35 16.89 2.04
CA ILE A 26 -4.76 16.75 3.37
C ILE A 26 -3.25 16.96 3.28
N SER A 27 -2.74 17.96 4.02
CA SER A 27 -1.31 18.22 4.09
C SER A 27 -0.61 17.19 4.99
N ILE A 28 0.71 17.10 4.86
CA ILE A 28 1.51 16.19 5.69
C ILE A 28 1.35 16.54 7.18
N ASP A 29 1.33 17.82 7.52
CA ASP A 29 1.17 18.26 8.91
C ASP A 29 -0.17 17.82 9.47
N THR A 30 -1.24 17.98 8.70
CA THR A 30 -2.57 17.54 9.09
C THR A 30 -2.64 16.03 9.21
N TYR A 31 -2.06 15.31 8.25
CA TYR A 31 -2.06 13.84 8.27
C TYR A 31 -1.43 13.29 9.55
N VAL A 32 -0.28 13.84 9.94
CA VAL A 32 0.45 13.37 11.14
C VAL A 32 -0.40 13.51 12.40
N GLU A 33 -1.27 14.54 12.45
CA GLU A 33 -2.14 14.79 13.59
C GLU A 33 -3.48 14.02 13.55
N MET A 34 -3.86 13.48 12.39
CA MET A 34 -5.18 12.83 12.22
C MET A 34 -5.08 11.31 12.33
N ARG A 35 -5.26 10.81 13.54
CA ARG A 35 -5.18 9.36 13.78
C ARG A 35 -6.10 8.54 12.87
N GLU A 36 -7.33 9.02 12.62
CA GLU A 36 -8.25 8.28 11.76
C GLU A 36 -7.71 8.12 10.35
N LYS A 37 -7.13 9.18 9.80
CA LYS A 37 -6.57 9.13 8.45
C LYS A 37 -5.33 8.25 8.41
N ARG A 38 -4.48 8.32 9.43
CA ARG A 38 -3.30 7.46 9.51
C ARG A 38 -3.71 5.99 9.55
N SER A 39 -4.68 5.66 10.40
CA SER A 39 -5.14 4.28 10.51
C SER A 39 -5.74 3.77 9.22
N ALA A 40 -6.52 4.61 8.52
CA ALA A 40 -7.13 4.23 7.26
C ALA A 40 -6.08 3.98 6.17
N VAL A 41 -5.09 4.86 6.04
CA VAL A 41 -4.03 4.71 5.05
C VAL A 41 -3.17 3.48 5.36
N GLU A 42 -2.82 3.29 6.62
CA GLU A 42 -2.01 2.14 7.05
C GLU A 42 -2.69 0.82 6.73
N ARG A 43 -4.00 0.74 6.95
CA ARG A 43 -4.75 -0.47 6.60
C ARG A 43 -4.69 -0.77 5.11
N GLU A 44 -4.83 0.27 4.28
CA GLU A 44 -4.74 0.08 2.84
C GLU A 44 -3.35 -0.39 2.41
N PHE A 45 -2.29 0.13 3.04
CA PHE A 45 -0.93 -0.35 2.77
C PHE A 45 -0.75 -1.81 3.17
N ILE A 46 -1.37 -2.24 4.27
CA ILE A 46 -1.32 -3.65 4.68
C ILE A 46 -1.99 -4.52 3.62
N LEU A 47 -3.15 -4.11 3.13
CA LEU A 47 -3.85 -4.84 2.07
C LEU A 47 -3.02 -4.93 0.80
N ILE A 48 -2.37 -3.85 0.41
CA ILE A 48 -1.48 -3.84 -0.76
C ILE A 48 -0.35 -4.84 -0.56
N GLY A 49 0.32 -4.79 0.59
CA GLY A 49 1.45 -5.68 0.88
C GLY A 49 1.04 -7.15 0.88
N GLU A 50 -0.14 -7.46 1.40
CA GLU A 50 -0.66 -8.83 1.39
C GLU A 50 -0.94 -9.31 -0.03
N ALA A 51 -1.57 -8.46 -0.85
CA ALA A 51 -1.86 -8.83 -2.23
C ALA A 51 -0.58 -9.00 -3.04
N VAL A 52 0.40 -8.10 -2.88
CA VAL A 52 1.68 -8.23 -3.57
C VAL A 52 2.43 -9.48 -3.12
N SER A 53 2.36 -9.85 -1.83
CA SER A 53 2.98 -11.08 -1.34
C SER A 53 2.40 -12.30 -2.02
N MET A 54 1.08 -12.34 -2.23
CA MET A 54 0.45 -13.46 -2.92
C MET A 54 0.85 -13.50 -4.39
N LEU A 55 0.96 -12.34 -5.04
CA LEU A 55 1.45 -12.29 -6.42
C LEU A 55 2.89 -12.79 -6.52
N ALA A 56 3.74 -12.38 -5.60
CA ALA A 56 5.14 -12.82 -5.59
C ALA A 56 5.25 -14.34 -5.44
N ARG A 57 4.36 -14.92 -4.66
CA ARG A 57 4.35 -16.36 -4.38
C ARG A 57 3.83 -17.18 -5.56
N PHE A 58 2.72 -16.77 -6.17
CA PHE A 58 2.02 -17.60 -7.16
C PHE A 58 2.17 -17.10 -8.60
N TRP A 59 2.50 -15.84 -8.80
CA TRP A 59 2.68 -15.26 -10.14
C TRP A 59 3.89 -14.34 -10.15
N PRO A 60 5.11 -14.89 -9.91
CA PRO A 60 6.31 -14.04 -9.75
C PRO A 60 6.62 -13.18 -10.97
N GLU A 61 6.36 -13.69 -12.18
CA GLU A 61 6.64 -12.90 -13.40
C GLU A 61 5.72 -11.67 -13.49
N ARG A 62 4.46 -11.83 -13.12
CA ARG A 62 3.53 -10.68 -13.10
C ARG A 62 3.91 -9.70 -12.00
N CYS A 63 4.33 -10.22 -10.86
CA CYS A 63 4.76 -9.38 -9.73
C CYS A 63 5.94 -8.49 -10.09
N LYS A 64 6.88 -8.99 -10.88
CA LYS A 64 8.05 -8.21 -11.32
C LYS A 64 7.68 -6.97 -12.11
N ARG A 65 6.50 -6.94 -12.70
CA ARG A 65 6.02 -5.79 -13.47
C ARG A 65 5.41 -4.70 -12.61
N LEU A 66 5.26 -4.95 -11.31
CA LEU A 66 4.76 -3.94 -10.37
C LEU A 66 5.90 -3.07 -9.90
N SER A 67 5.76 -1.76 -10.06
CA SER A 67 6.71 -0.81 -9.49
C SER A 67 6.64 -0.90 -7.97
N ASP A 68 7.80 -0.96 -7.32
CA ASP A 68 7.88 -0.93 -5.86
C ASP A 68 7.13 -2.08 -5.16
N GLY A 69 6.89 -3.19 -5.85
CA GLY A 69 6.21 -4.34 -5.24
C GLY A 69 6.93 -4.85 -4.00
N ARG A 70 8.27 -4.95 -4.05
CA ARG A 70 9.07 -5.39 -2.92
C ARG A 70 8.98 -4.44 -1.73
N LYS A 71 8.95 -3.14 -2.01
CA LYS A 71 8.77 -2.11 -0.97
C LYS A 71 7.41 -2.27 -0.29
N ALA A 72 6.38 -2.60 -1.05
CA ALA A 72 5.04 -2.79 -0.49
C ALA A 72 5.02 -3.92 0.53
N ILE A 73 5.69 -5.04 0.24
CA ILE A 73 5.79 -6.17 1.16
C ILE A 73 6.55 -5.76 2.43
N GLY A 74 7.71 -5.11 2.27
CA GLY A 74 8.51 -4.65 3.39
C GLY A 74 7.77 -3.66 4.26
N PHE A 75 7.03 -2.76 3.65
CA PHE A 75 6.25 -1.76 4.36
C PHE A 75 5.12 -2.40 5.16
N ARG A 76 4.42 -3.37 4.58
CA ARG A 76 3.39 -4.12 5.30
C ARG A 76 3.98 -4.82 6.52
N ASN A 77 5.17 -5.38 6.39
CA ASN A 77 5.82 -6.06 7.52
C ASN A 77 6.13 -5.09 8.66
N ILE A 78 6.57 -3.89 8.36
CA ILE A 78 6.81 -2.86 9.38
C ILE A 78 5.50 -2.49 10.07
N LEU A 79 4.44 -2.27 9.32
CA LEU A 79 3.13 -1.88 9.86
C LEU A 79 2.51 -2.95 10.74
N THR A 80 2.73 -4.24 10.42
CA THR A 80 2.11 -5.33 11.17
C THR A 80 2.98 -5.86 12.31
N HIS A 81 4.30 -5.85 12.16
CA HIS A 81 5.20 -6.49 13.10
C HIS A 81 6.15 -5.56 13.84
N ASN A 82 6.30 -4.33 13.40
CA ASN A 82 7.23 -3.39 14.01
C ASN A 82 6.67 -1.97 13.98
N TYR A 83 5.45 -1.83 14.45
CA TYR A 83 4.72 -0.56 14.35
C TYR A 83 5.45 0.59 15.05
N ALA A 84 6.19 0.33 16.12
CA ALA A 84 6.92 1.38 16.83
C ALA A 84 7.95 2.09 15.93
N SER A 85 8.39 1.44 14.84
CA SER A 85 9.32 2.03 13.89
C SER A 85 8.65 2.85 12.79
N VAL A 86 7.32 2.95 12.78
CA VAL A 86 6.57 3.67 11.74
C VAL A 86 6.79 5.17 11.90
N ASP A 87 7.21 5.81 10.81
CA ASP A 87 7.31 7.25 10.70
C ASP A 87 6.15 7.74 9.85
N HIS A 88 5.23 8.46 10.45
CA HIS A 88 4.01 8.90 9.78
C HIS A 88 4.27 9.83 8.59
N GLU A 89 5.31 10.64 8.66
CA GLU A 89 5.69 11.49 7.53
C GLU A 89 6.16 10.65 6.34
N THR A 90 6.93 9.59 6.61
CA THR A 90 7.38 8.67 5.56
C THR A 90 6.20 7.95 4.93
N VAL A 91 5.20 7.54 5.73
CA VAL A 91 3.99 6.91 5.20
C VAL A 91 3.28 7.84 4.23
N TYR A 92 3.09 9.10 4.62
CA TYR A 92 2.45 10.10 3.78
C TYR A 92 3.22 10.31 2.47
N GLU A 93 4.53 10.47 2.54
CA GLU A 93 5.37 10.67 1.36
C GLU A 93 5.33 9.47 0.43
N THR A 94 5.38 8.25 0.99
CA THR A 94 5.26 7.02 0.21
C THR A 94 3.93 6.96 -0.52
N ALA A 95 2.85 7.37 0.16
CA ALA A 95 1.53 7.39 -0.45
C ALA A 95 1.47 8.33 -1.65
N LEU A 96 2.13 9.48 -1.57
CA LEU A 96 2.11 10.43 -2.69
C LEU A 96 3.04 10.04 -3.82
N GLN A 97 4.17 9.41 -3.53
CA GLN A 97 5.21 9.13 -4.52
C GLN A 97 5.08 7.77 -5.17
N ASP A 98 4.84 6.72 -4.38
CA ASP A 98 4.91 5.34 -4.87
C ASP A 98 3.55 4.76 -5.26
N VAL A 99 2.50 5.12 -4.53
CA VAL A 99 1.17 4.54 -4.72
C VAL A 99 0.60 4.80 -6.13
N PRO A 100 0.72 6.00 -6.72
CA PRO A 100 0.20 6.20 -8.07
C PRO A 100 0.81 5.26 -9.10
N ASN A 101 2.13 5.05 -9.03
CA ASN A 101 2.82 4.16 -9.96
C ASN A 101 2.42 2.70 -9.74
N LEU A 102 2.28 2.29 -8.49
CA LEU A 102 1.89 0.93 -8.17
C LEU A 102 0.48 0.63 -8.70
N GLY A 103 -0.47 1.52 -8.47
CA GLY A 103 -1.84 1.37 -8.94
C GLY A 103 -1.93 1.33 -10.46
N GLU A 104 -1.15 2.17 -11.14
CA GLU A 104 -1.12 2.24 -12.59
C GLU A 104 -0.58 0.94 -13.21
N ASN A 105 0.37 0.28 -12.54
CA ASN A 105 0.98 -0.95 -13.03
C ASN A 105 0.22 -2.23 -12.61
N ALA A 106 -0.74 -2.10 -11.76
CA ALA A 106 -1.59 -3.21 -11.38
C ALA A 106 -2.78 -3.32 -12.34
#